data_4352ce686e153587a7164808d19da662
#
_entry.id   4352ce686e153587a7164808d19da662
#
_cell.length_a   1.000
_cell.length_b   1.000
_cell.length_c   1.000
_cell.angle_alpha   90.00
_cell.angle_beta   90.00
_cell.angle_gamma   90.00
#
_symmetry.space_group_name_H-M   'P 1'
#
loop_
_entity.id
_entity.type
_entity.pdbx_description
1 polymer ?
#
loop_
_entity_poly.entity_id
_entity_poly.type
_entity_poly.pdbx_seq_one_letter_code
_entity_poly.pdbx_strand_id
1 'polypeptide(L)'
;SSAASDVYKRQSLDETMDIADTLIDAHNLLDRLEGEFNHNTHLRDMDALMSAAMTEAEGRIAKSTNGVTGIPTGLTDLDRMTSGLQNSDLIVLAARPGVGKTGMALHLARNAAMAGYAVAVYSLEMQGERLADRWLTAASEISARRWRSGTVSTQELAEAHATAADLARLPIHVDDSTSVNMEHIRCSARLLQSRNECNMIIIDYLQLCDMT
;
A
#
# COMPACT_ATOMS: atom_id res chain seq x y z
N SER A 1 -35.97 -15.66 -5.38
CA SER A 1 -34.95 -15.67 -4.28
C SER A 1 -34.34 -17.06 -4.02
N SER A 2 -35.02 -18.17 -4.36
CA SER A 2 -34.50 -19.55 -4.15
C SER A 2 -33.36 -19.89 -5.15
N ALA A 3 -33.50 -19.56 -6.43
CA ALA A 3 -32.57 -19.97 -7.49
C ALA A 3 -31.15 -19.36 -7.33
N ALA A 4 -31.04 -18.11 -6.90
CA ALA A 4 -29.75 -17.45 -6.67
C ALA A 4 -28.99 -18.08 -5.47
N SER A 5 -29.73 -18.47 -4.42
CA SER A 5 -29.14 -19.15 -3.26
C SER A 5 -28.61 -20.54 -3.61
N ASP A 6 -29.26 -21.25 -4.52
CA ASP A 6 -28.87 -22.61 -4.92
C ASP A 6 -27.69 -22.59 -5.92
N VAL A 7 -27.57 -21.57 -6.75
CA VAL A 7 -26.39 -21.35 -7.61
C VAL A 7 -25.15 -21.04 -6.76
N TYR A 8 -25.29 -20.20 -5.74
CA TYR A 8 -24.20 -19.87 -4.83
C TYR A 8 -23.72 -21.06 -4.00
N LYS A 9 -24.67 -21.91 -3.52
CA LYS A 9 -24.31 -23.13 -2.80
C LYS A 9 -23.59 -24.15 -3.69
N ARG A 10 -23.88 -24.21 -4.97
CA ARG A 10 -23.20 -25.10 -5.91
C ARG A 10 -21.81 -24.62 -6.29
N GLN A 11 -21.60 -23.31 -6.41
CA GLN A 11 -20.28 -22.72 -6.71
C GLN A 11 -19.31 -22.81 -5.52
N SER A 12 -19.81 -22.71 -4.28
CA SER A 12 -18.96 -22.87 -3.08
C SER A 12 -18.51 -24.30 -2.81
N LEU A 13 -19.02 -25.27 -3.54
CA LEU A 13 -18.68 -26.72 -3.44
C LEU A 13 -17.80 -27.20 -4.61
N ASP A 14 -17.43 -26.30 -5.54
CA ASP A 14 -16.53 -26.66 -6.61
C ASP A 14 -15.08 -26.59 -6.10
N GLU A 15 -14.46 -27.76 -5.89
CA GLU A 15 -13.10 -27.92 -5.34
C GLU A 15 -12.01 -27.26 -6.22
N THR A 16 -12.37 -26.71 -7.40
CA THR A 16 -11.46 -26.03 -8.32
C THR A 16 -11.44 -24.50 -8.15
N MET A 17 -12.34 -23.92 -7.36
CA MET A 17 -12.33 -22.49 -7.07
C MET A 17 -11.36 -22.20 -5.95
N ASP A 18 -10.38 -21.35 -6.21
CA ASP A 18 -9.48 -20.83 -5.19
C ASP A 18 -10.29 -20.10 -4.09
N ILE A 19 -9.98 -20.38 -2.83
CA ILE A 19 -10.62 -19.72 -1.67
C ILE A 19 -10.51 -18.20 -1.79
N ALA A 20 -9.42 -17.71 -2.39
CA ALA A 20 -9.21 -16.29 -2.68
C ALA A 20 -10.29 -15.74 -3.62
N ASP A 21 -10.60 -16.44 -4.72
CA ASP A 21 -11.63 -16.03 -5.68
C ASP A 21 -13.02 -15.99 -5.03
N THR A 22 -13.33 -16.98 -4.19
CA THR A 22 -14.59 -17.02 -3.44
C THR A 22 -14.70 -15.84 -2.47
N LEU A 23 -13.62 -15.46 -1.81
CA LEU A 23 -13.58 -14.31 -0.91
C LEU A 23 -13.70 -12.98 -1.67
N ILE A 24 -13.09 -12.88 -2.84
CA ILE A 24 -13.20 -11.72 -3.73
C ILE A 24 -14.65 -11.55 -4.19
N ASP A 25 -15.30 -12.62 -4.65
CA ASP A 25 -16.70 -12.59 -5.08
C ASP A 25 -17.65 -12.24 -3.93
N ALA A 26 -17.43 -12.78 -2.75
CA ALA A 26 -18.21 -12.44 -1.55
C ALA A 26 -18.03 -10.95 -1.18
N HIS A 27 -16.82 -10.40 -1.26
CA HIS A 27 -16.57 -8.98 -1.02
C HIS A 27 -17.23 -8.09 -2.06
N ASN A 28 -17.14 -8.44 -3.34
CA ASN A 28 -17.79 -7.70 -4.42
C ASN A 28 -19.31 -7.69 -4.28
N LEU A 29 -19.92 -8.77 -3.80
CA LEU A 29 -21.34 -8.82 -3.54
C LEU A 29 -21.73 -7.92 -2.36
N LEU A 30 -20.95 -7.92 -1.27
CA LEU A 30 -21.15 -7.02 -0.13
C LEU A 30 -21.02 -5.56 -0.54
N ASP A 31 -20.02 -5.21 -1.34
CA ASP A 31 -19.82 -3.86 -1.87
C ASP A 31 -20.98 -3.38 -2.75
N ARG A 32 -21.55 -4.27 -3.58
CA ARG A 32 -22.74 -3.93 -4.39
C ARG A 32 -23.95 -3.67 -3.48
N LEU A 33 -24.15 -4.50 -2.46
CA LEU A 33 -25.22 -4.30 -1.50
C LEU A 33 -25.04 -3.01 -0.70
N GLU A 34 -23.83 -2.71 -0.25
CA GLU A 34 -23.53 -1.43 0.40
C GLU A 34 -23.72 -0.24 -0.52
N GLY A 35 -23.35 -0.36 -1.81
CA GLY A 35 -23.57 0.67 -2.83
C GLY A 35 -25.06 0.95 -3.11
N GLU A 36 -25.90 -0.09 -3.12
CA GLU A 36 -27.34 0.08 -3.29
C GLU A 36 -28.00 0.71 -2.04
N PHE A 37 -27.49 0.47 -0.84
CA PHE A 37 -27.94 1.13 0.39
C PHE A 37 -27.43 2.58 0.54
N ASN A 38 -26.29 2.92 -0.06
CA ASN A 38 -25.65 4.23 0.05
C ASN A 38 -26.07 5.24 -1.03
N HIS A 39 -27.12 4.97 -1.82
CA HIS A 39 -27.72 5.96 -2.72
C HIS A 39 -28.49 7.09 -2.00
N ASN A 40 -28.42 7.16 -0.67
CA ASN A 40 -28.82 8.37 0.03
C ASN A 40 -27.72 9.41 -0.14
N THR A 41 -27.99 10.40 -0.96
CA THR A 41 -27.24 11.66 -1.01
C THR A 41 -27.09 12.18 0.41
N HIS A 42 -25.90 12.00 0.99
CA HIS A 42 -25.57 12.55 2.31
C HIS A 42 -25.36 14.06 2.17
N LEU A 43 -26.46 14.79 1.98
CA LEU A 43 -26.46 16.24 2.17
C LEU A 43 -26.23 16.47 3.66
N ARG A 44 -25.04 16.98 3.98
CA ARG A 44 -24.68 17.41 5.35
C ARG A 44 -24.90 18.92 5.43
N ASP A 45 -25.48 19.37 6.52
CA ASP A 45 -25.56 20.81 6.79
C ASP A 45 -24.18 21.40 7.13
N MET A 46 -24.08 22.73 7.04
CA MET A 46 -22.82 23.43 7.26
C MET A 46 -22.32 23.28 8.71
N ASP A 47 -23.23 23.18 9.68
CA ASP A 47 -22.91 23.03 11.09
C ASP A 47 -22.21 21.68 11.34
N ALA A 48 -22.78 20.60 10.82
CA ALA A 48 -22.17 19.26 10.90
C ALA A 48 -20.83 19.17 10.16
N LEU A 49 -20.68 19.88 9.02
CA LEU A 49 -19.41 19.95 8.29
C LEU A 49 -18.35 20.74 9.07
N MET A 50 -18.71 21.89 9.66
CA MET A 50 -17.79 22.70 10.45
C MET A 50 -17.35 21.97 11.72
N SER A 51 -18.27 21.32 12.42
CA SER A 51 -17.97 20.52 13.61
C SER A 51 -16.98 19.38 13.26
N ALA A 52 -17.21 18.66 12.16
CA ALA A 52 -16.30 17.62 11.71
C ALA A 52 -14.92 18.17 11.31
N ALA A 53 -14.88 19.31 10.60
CA ALA A 53 -13.64 19.95 10.20
C ALA A 53 -12.80 20.43 11.41
N MET A 54 -13.45 20.95 12.44
CA MET A 54 -12.75 21.36 13.67
C MET A 54 -12.19 20.15 14.41
N THR A 55 -12.97 19.09 14.57
CA THR A 55 -12.52 17.85 15.20
C THR A 55 -11.31 17.25 14.46
N GLU A 56 -11.35 17.26 13.14
CA GLU A 56 -10.22 16.81 12.32
C GLU A 56 -9.00 17.70 12.47
N ALA A 57 -9.19 19.03 12.51
CA ALA A 57 -8.09 19.98 12.71
C ALA A 57 -7.43 19.80 14.10
N GLU A 58 -8.21 19.62 15.15
CA GLU A 58 -7.71 19.32 16.50
C GLU A 58 -6.93 18.02 16.53
N GLY A 59 -7.45 16.98 15.86
CA GLY A 59 -6.76 15.70 15.72
C GLY A 59 -5.43 15.81 14.96
N ARG A 60 -5.36 16.64 13.91
CA ARG A 60 -4.12 16.94 13.19
C ARG A 60 -3.10 17.68 14.06
N ILE A 61 -3.54 18.67 14.80
CA ILE A 61 -2.67 19.44 15.71
C ILE A 61 -2.09 18.52 16.79
N ALA A 62 -2.92 17.65 17.38
CA ALA A 62 -2.48 16.72 18.43
C ALA A 62 -1.48 15.67 17.93
N LYS A 63 -1.56 15.27 16.65
CA LYS A 63 -0.68 14.28 16.02
C LYS A 63 0.55 14.90 15.36
N SER A 64 0.59 16.21 15.19
CA SER A 64 1.68 16.89 14.48
C SER A 64 3.01 16.69 15.19
N THR A 65 3.97 16.13 14.48
CA THR A 65 5.36 16.03 14.91
C THR A 65 6.22 16.86 13.96
N ASN A 66 6.83 17.92 14.48
CA ASN A 66 7.66 18.84 13.69
C ASN A 66 6.97 19.45 12.44
N GLY A 67 5.66 19.69 12.51
CA GLY A 67 4.88 20.25 11.39
C GLY A 67 4.42 19.21 10.36
N VAL A 68 4.70 17.92 10.56
CA VAL A 68 4.19 16.83 9.74
C VAL A 68 2.94 16.27 10.39
N THR A 69 1.81 16.35 9.70
CA THR A 69 0.50 15.89 10.15
C THR A 69 0.04 14.63 9.44
N GLY A 70 0.60 14.39 8.25
CA GLY A 70 0.39 13.20 7.43
C GLY A 70 1.50 12.17 7.58
N ILE A 71 1.58 11.24 6.63
CA ILE A 71 2.62 10.21 6.56
C ILE A 71 3.92 10.88 6.10
N PRO A 72 5.02 10.80 6.88
CA PRO A 72 6.28 11.44 6.51
C PRO A 72 6.91 10.77 5.30
N THR A 73 7.44 11.58 4.38
CA THR A 73 8.15 11.09 3.20
C THR A 73 9.62 10.75 3.48
N GLY A 74 10.16 11.28 4.58
CA GLY A 74 11.58 11.21 4.91
C GLY A 74 12.44 12.22 4.13
N LEU A 75 11.81 13.10 3.35
CA LEU A 75 12.45 14.19 2.64
C LEU A 75 12.02 15.51 3.32
N THR A 76 12.94 16.09 4.09
CA THR A 76 12.64 17.24 4.97
C THR A 76 11.98 18.42 4.25
N ASP A 77 12.45 18.74 3.04
CA ASP A 77 11.89 19.86 2.29
C ASP A 77 10.51 19.54 1.72
N LEU A 78 10.30 18.29 1.28
CA LEU A 78 8.99 17.85 0.82
C LEU A 78 7.99 17.80 1.98
N ASP A 79 8.40 17.25 3.12
CA ASP A 79 7.56 17.20 4.33
C ASP A 79 7.21 18.60 4.84
N ARG A 80 8.13 19.56 4.73
CA ARG A 80 7.86 20.97 5.07
C ARG A 80 6.82 21.60 4.14
N MET A 81 6.87 21.25 2.84
CA MET A 81 5.94 21.82 1.84
C MET A 81 4.54 21.20 1.91
N THR A 82 4.46 19.89 2.19
CA THR A 82 3.20 19.12 2.13
C THR A 82 2.61 18.82 3.50
N SER A 83 3.37 19.01 4.57
CA SER A 83 3.09 18.51 5.93
C SER A 83 2.96 16.97 5.97
N GLY A 84 3.68 16.27 5.10
CA GLY A 84 3.56 14.83 4.85
C GLY A 84 2.43 14.48 3.89
N LEU A 85 2.30 13.20 3.55
CA LEU A 85 1.25 12.70 2.65
C LEU A 85 -0.06 12.59 3.45
N GLN A 86 -1.10 13.29 3.01
CA GLN A 86 -2.36 13.36 3.73
C GLN A 86 -3.28 12.17 3.39
N ASN A 87 -4.16 11.83 4.32
CA ASN A 87 -5.18 10.81 4.07
C ASN A 87 -6.08 11.26 2.92
N SER A 88 -6.50 10.31 2.09
CA SER A 88 -7.35 10.51 0.91
C SER A 88 -6.67 11.20 -0.27
N ASP A 89 -5.38 11.57 -0.18
CA ASP A 89 -4.66 12.14 -1.32
C ASP A 89 -4.31 11.06 -2.36
N LEU A 90 -4.49 11.43 -3.62
CA LEU A 90 -3.95 10.70 -4.76
C LEU A 90 -2.65 11.38 -5.20
N ILE A 91 -1.52 10.68 -5.01
CA ILE A 91 -0.20 11.20 -5.33
C ILE A 91 0.34 10.49 -6.57
N VAL A 92 0.66 11.25 -7.60
CA VAL A 92 1.22 10.72 -8.85
C VAL A 92 2.71 11.00 -8.92
N LEU A 93 3.51 9.94 -8.87
CA LEU A 93 4.96 10.00 -9.06
C LEU A 93 5.30 9.64 -10.51
N ALA A 94 5.72 10.62 -11.29
CA ALA A 94 6.11 10.45 -12.68
C ALA A 94 7.60 10.71 -12.88
N ALA A 95 8.26 9.88 -13.69
CA ALA A 95 9.65 10.07 -14.07
C ALA A 95 9.92 9.42 -15.44
N ARG A 96 10.95 9.91 -16.13
CA ARG A 96 11.45 9.22 -17.33
C ARG A 96 12.03 7.86 -16.96
N PRO A 97 12.04 6.87 -17.86
CA PRO A 97 12.70 5.58 -17.62
C PRO A 97 14.14 5.77 -17.11
N GLY A 98 14.52 5.00 -16.10
CA GLY A 98 15.89 5.01 -15.54
C GLY A 98 16.21 6.14 -14.55
N VAL A 99 15.32 7.12 -14.33
CA VAL A 99 15.57 8.25 -13.39
C VAL A 99 15.42 7.83 -11.92
N GLY A 100 14.77 6.69 -11.63
CA GLY A 100 14.67 6.18 -10.26
C GLY A 100 13.28 6.25 -9.64
N LYS A 101 12.20 6.25 -10.45
CA LYS A 101 10.80 6.23 -9.97
C LYS A 101 10.58 5.17 -8.89
N THR A 102 10.86 3.91 -9.19
CA THR A 102 10.72 2.79 -8.24
C THR A 102 11.58 2.99 -6.99
N GLY A 103 12.83 3.48 -7.15
CA GLY A 103 13.70 3.79 -6.01
C GLY A 103 13.09 4.83 -5.07
N MET A 104 12.47 5.87 -5.62
CA MET A 104 11.76 6.88 -4.83
C MET A 104 10.52 6.30 -4.16
N ALA A 105 9.72 5.48 -4.86
CA ALA A 105 8.56 4.81 -4.29
C ALA A 105 8.95 3.91 -3.11
N LEU A 106 10.03 3.14 -3.24
CA LEU A 106 10.57 2.29 -2.17
C LEU A 106 11.12 3.11 -0.99
N HIS A 107 11.72 4.27 -1.25
CA HIS A 107 12.16 5.20 -0.21
C HIS A 107 10.97 5.71 0.60
N LEU A 108 9.89 6.15 -0.06
CA LEU A 108 8.67 6.60 0.59
C LEU A 108 8.04 5.48 1.43
N ALA A 109 7.94 4.26 0.88
CA ALA A 109 7.42 3.09 1.59
C ALA A 109 8.20 2.82 2.88
N ARG A 110 9.53 2.80 2.79
CA ARG A 110 10.39 2.53 3.95
C ARG A 110 10.26 3.61 5.01
N ASN A 111 10.28 4.88 4.65
CA ASN A 111 10.18 5.97 5.63
C ASN A 111 8.80 6.01 6.29
N ALA A 112 7.72 5.78 5.54
CA ALA A 112 6.38 5.63 6.10
C ALA A 112 6.34 4.46 7.12
N ALA A 113 6.89 3.31 6.75
CA ALA A 113 6.94 2.14 7.62
C ALA A 113 7.81 2.34 8.87
N MET A 114 8.95 3.02 8.75
CA MET A 114 9.80 3.39 9.89
C MET A 114 9.10 4.38 10.85
N ALA A 115 8.18 5.20 10.34
CA ALA A 115 7.33 6.08 11.14
C ALA A 115 6.11 5.35 11.74
N GLY A 116 5.97 4.04 11.54
CA GLY A 116 4.90 3.21 12.10
C GLY A 116 3.64 3.10 11.24
N TYR A 117 3.68 3.59 9.99
CA TYR A 117 2.56 3.45 9.06
C TYR A 117 2.70 2.17 8.24
N ALA A 118 1.65 1.37 8.18
CA ALA A 118 1.62 0.17 7.36
C ALA A 118 1.44 0.50 5.87
N VAL A 119 2.25 -0.12 5.01
CA VAL A 119 2.32 0.18 3.58
C VAL A 119 2.05 -1.08 2.76
N ALA A 120 1.12 -0.99 1.81
CA ALA A 120 0.91 -2.01 0.79
C ALA A 120 1.56 -1.56 -0.53
N VAL A 121 2.43 -2.40 -1.10
CA VAL A 121 3.15 -2.14 -2.36
C VAL A 121 2.72 -3.16 -3.39
N TYR A 122 2.05 -2.70 -4.44
CA TYR A 122 1.69 -3.51 -5.60
C TYR A 122 2.72 -3.29 -6.70
N SER A 123 3.55 -4.29 -6.94
CA SER A 123 4.65 -4.22 -7.91
C SER A 123 4.31 -5.00 -9.16
N LEU A 124 3.79 -4.33 -10.17
CA LEU A 124 3.36 -4.94 -11.42
C LEU A 124 4.50 -5.10 -12.45
N GLU A 125 5.64 -4.45 -12.20
CA GLU A 125 6.81 -4.49 -13.08
C GLU A 125 7.92 -5.41 -12.55
N MET A 126 8.06 -5.51 -11.23
CA MET A 126 9.21 -6.16 -10.60
C MET A 126 8.79 -7.20 -9.58
N GLN A 127 9.49 -8.33 -9.58
CA GLN A 127 9.36 -9.38 -8.56
C GLN A 127 9.76 -8.86 -7.17
N GLY A 128 9.12 -9.39 -6.13
CA GLY A 128 9.31 -8.97 -4.74
C GLY A 128 10.75 -9.11 -4.26
N GLU A 129 11.45 -10.17 -4.65
CA GLU A 129 12.86 -10.38 -4.29
C GLU A 129 13.76 -9.26 -4.82
N ARG A 130 13.45 -8.73 -6.02
CA ARG A 130 14.21 -7.60 -6.58
C ARG A 130 13.93 -6.29 -5.86
N LEU A 131 12.72 -6.11 -5.32
CA LEU A 131 12.41 -4.96 -4.46
C LEU A 131 13.13 -5.11 -3.12
N ALA A 132 13.13 -6.31 -2.53
CA ALA A 132 13.85 -6.59 -1.30
C ALA A 132 15.35 -6.34 -1.45
N ASP A 133 15.98 -6.77 -2.55
CA ASP A 133 17.37 -6.46 -2.88
C ASP A 133 17.64 -4.96 -2.96
N ARG A 134 16.71 -4.18 -3.53
CA ARG A 134 16.83 -2.72 -3.60
C ARG A 134 16.72 -2.07 -2.23
N TRP A 135 15.77 -2.49 -1.39
CA TRP A 135 15.67 -2.00 -0.02
C TRP A 135 16.92 -2.33 0.78
N LEU A 136 17.41 -3.57 0.67
CA LEU A 136 18.60 -4.02 1.38
C LEU A 136 19.83 -3.20 0.96
N THR A 137 20.09 -3.06 -0.34
CA THR A 137 21.23 -2.29 -0.84
C THR A 137 21.11 -0.78 -0.60
N ALA A 138 19.89 -0.24 -0.51
CA ALA A 138 19.68 1.15 -0.14
C ALA A 138 19.81 1.41 1.37
N ALA A 139 19.65 0.39 2.20
CA ALA A 139 19.74 0.48 3.65
C ALA A 139 21.10 0.08 4.20
N SER A 140 21.85 -0.74 3.44
CA SER A 140 23.24 -1.13 3.76
C SER A 140 24.23 -0.25 2.99
N GLU A 141 25.47 -0.19 3.46
CA GLU A 141 26.55 0.50 2.75
C GLU A 141 27.09 -0.29 1.55
N ILE A 142 26.48 -1.42 1.22
CA ILE A 142 26.89 -2.32 0.15
C ILE A 142 26.38 -1.76 -1.19
N SER A 143 27.30 -1.53 -2.14
CA SER A 143 26.88 -1.11 -3.47
C SER A 143 26.08 -2.20 -4.17
N ALA A 144 24.98 -1.82 -4.86
CA ALA A 144 24.13 -2.72 -5.61
C ALA A 144 24.90 -3.52 -6.70
N ARG A 145 26.02 -2.99 -7.20
CA ARG A 145 26.91 -3.68 -8.14
C ARG A 145 27.61 -4.86 -7.45
N ARG A 146 28.22 -4.63 -6.27
CA ARG A 146 28.93 -5.67 -5.52
C ARG A 146 27.98 -6.75 -5.02
N TRP A 147 26.78 -6.34 -4.56
CA TRP A 147 25.72 -7.27 -4.18
C TRP A 147 25.37 -8.21 -5.34
N ARG A 148 25.05 -7.67 -6.52
CA ARG A 148 24.69 -8.45 -7.71
C ARG A 148 25.82 -9.31 -8.28
N SER A 149 27.08 -8.88 -8.14
CA SER A 149 28.22 -9.66 -8.62
C SER A 149 28.70 -10.71 -7.60
N GLY A 150 28.09 -10.77 -6.40
CA GLY A 150 28.50 -11.69 -5.34
C GLY A 150 29.88 -11.37 -4.76
N THR A 151 30.41 -10.16 -4.97
CA THR A 151 31.74 -9.74 -4.50
C THR A 151 31.64 -9.00 -3.16
N VAL A 152 30.84 -9.53 -2.23
CA VAL A 152 30.71 -9.04 -0.87
C VAL A 152 31.57 -9.85 0.08
N SER A 153 32.16 -9.20 1.08
CA SER A 153 32.95 -9.86 2.12
C SER A 153 32.02 -10.56 3.14
N THR A 154 32.59 -11.47 3.93
CA THR A 154 31.86 -12.13 5.02
C THR A 154 31.31 -11.12 6.03
N GLN A 155 32.04 -10.06 6.32
CA GLN A 155 31.60 -9.00 7.23
C GLN A 155 30.42 -8.22 6.65
N GLU A 156 30.50 -7.78 5.39
CA GLU A 156 29.40 -7.09 4.71
C GLU A 156 28.15 -7.98 4.60
N LEU A 157 28.33 -9.29 4.39
CA LEU A 157 27.22 -10.23 4.40
C LEU A 157 26.55 -10.30 5.79
N ALA A 158 27.32 -10.30 6.86
CA ALA A 158 26.78 -10.29 8.22
C ALA A 158 26.02 -8.99 8.52
N GLU A 159 26.52 -7.84 8.06
CA GLU A 159 25.85 -6.54 8.15
C GLU A 159 24.55 -6.52 7.33
N ALA A 160 24.57 -7.11 6.12
CA ALA A 160 23.39 -7.29 5.30
C ALA A 160 22.30 -8.14 5.98
N HIS A 161 22.69 -9.22 6.66
CA HIS A 161 21.75 -10.03 7.44
C HIS A 161 21.10 -9.24 8.58
N ALA A 162 21.87 -8.43 9.30
CA ALA A 162 21.34 -7.58 10.36
C ALA A 162 20.35 -6.54 9.78
N THR A 163 20.72 -5.86 8.68
CA THR A 163 19.86 -4.92 7.97
C THR A 163 18.58 -5.59 7.46
N ALA A 164 18.68 -6.80 6.92
CA ALA A 164 17.52 -7.57 6.45
C ALA A 164 16.56 -7.92 7.61
N ALA A 165 17.11 -8.28 8.79
CA ALA A 165 16.29 -8.53 9.97
C ALA A 165 15.54 -7.29 10.47
N ASP A 166 16.13 -6.10 10.35
CA ASP A 166 15.47 -4.84 10.70
C ASP A 166 14.40 -4.46 9.66
N LEU A 167 14.70 -4.61 8.38
CA LEU A 167 13.73 -4.39 7.30
C LEU A 167 12.53 -5.34 7.40
N ALA A 168 12.75 -6.60 7.78
CA ALA A 168 11.69 -7.60 7.93
C ALA A 168 10.68 -7.28 9.05
N ARG A 169 11.02 -6.38 9.96
CA ARG A 169 10.10 -5.91 11.03
C ARG A 169 9.22 -4.75 10.60
N LEU A 170 9.51 -4.14 9.46
CA LEU A 170 8.72 -3.02 8.96
C LEU A 170 7.35 -3.52 8.48
N PRO A 171 6.27 -2.78 8.76
CA PRO A 171 4.92 -3.13 8.33
C PRO A 171 4.74 -2.83 6.83
N ILE A 172 5.42 -3.58 5.98
CA ILE A 172 5.35 -3.47 4.53
C ILE A 172 4.83 -4.79 3.96
N HIS A 173 3.74 -4.72 3.21
CA HIS A 173 3.17 -5.83 2.46
C HIS A 173 3.48 -5.62 0.98
N VAL A 174 3.97 -6.64 0.30
CA VAL A 174 4.30 -6.58 -1.13
C VAL A 174 3.46 -7.61 -1.87
N ASP A 175 2.81 -7.16 -2.93
CA ASP A 175 2.12 -8.00 -3.89
C ASP A 175 2.82 -7.81 -5.26
N ASP A 176 3.42 -8.88 -5.77
CA ASP A 176 4.13 -8.92 -7.06
C ASP A 176 3.46 -9.87 -8.05
N SER A 177 2.18 -10.13 -7.85
CA SER A 177 1.37 -10.96 -8.75
C SER A 177 1.33 -10.37 -10.15
N THR A 178 1.45 -11.21 -11.17
CA THR A 178 1.55 -10.78 -12.57
C THR A 178 0.20 -10.44 -13.22
N SER A 179 -0.92 -10.77 -12.58
CA SER A 179 -2.28 -10.59 -13.10
C SER A 179 -3.13 -9.78 -12.12
N VAL A 180 -2.66 -8.58 -11.79
CA VAL A 180 -3.36 -7.72 -10.83
C VAL A 180 -4.28 -6.76 -11.58
N ASN A 181 -5.58 -6.87 -11.34
CA ASN A 181 -6.57 -5.89 -11.77
C ASN A 181 -6.90 -4.93 -10.60
N MET A 182 -7.63 -3.86 -10.91
CA MET A 182 -8.01 -2.86 -9.90
C MET A 182 -8.88 -3.44 -8.77
N GLU A 183 -9.70 -4.46 -9.07
CA GLU A 183 -10.53 -5.13 -8.07
C GLU A 183 -9.69 -5.93 -7.08
N HIS A 184 -8.64 -6.61 -7.55
CA HIS A 184 -7.69 -7.30 -6.67
C HIS A 184 -7.01 -6.32 -5.71
N ILE A 185 -6.48 -5.20 -6.23
CA ILE A 185 -5.86 -4.16 -5.39
C ILE A 185 -6.85 -3.64 -4.35
N ARG A 186 -8.08 -3.35 -4.77
CA ARG A 186 -9.13 -2.83 -3.92
C ARG A 186 -9.51 -3.81 -2.80
N CYS A 187 -9.72 -5.08 -3.13
CA CYS A 187 -10.09 -6.12 -2.18
C CYS A 187 -8.97 -6.40 -1.19
N SER A 188 -7.73 -6.59 -1.66
CA SER A 188 -6.58 -6.85 -0.81
C SER A 188 -6.24 -5.66 0.09
N ALA A 189 -6.31 -4.42 -0.43
CA ALA A 189 -6.10 -3.22 0.36
C ALA A 189 -7.16 -3.03 1.45
N ARG A 190 -8.45 -3.30 1.17
CA ARG A 190 -9.52 -3.29 2.18
C ARG A 190 -9.33 -4.34 3.25
N LEU A 191 -8.92 -5.54 2.87
CA LEU A 191 -8.60 -6.60 3.82
C LEU A 191 -7.48 -6.18 4.77
N LEU A 192 -6.40 -5.61 4.26
CA LEU A 192 -5.32 -5.07 5.08
C LEU A 192 -5.80 -3.91 5.97
N GLN A 193 -6.62 -3.01 5.42
CA GLN A 193 -7.19 -1.89 6.17
C GLN A 193 -8.07 -2.36 7.33
N SER A 194 -8.89 -3.39 7.14
CA SER A 194 -9.74 -3.95 8.20
C SER A 194 -8.94 -4.54 9.37
N ARG A 195 -7.67 -4.89 9.12
CA ARG A 195 -6.71 -5.37 10.13
C ARG A 195 -5.82 -4.25 10.69
N ASN A 196 -6.03 -2.99 10.28
CA ASN A 196 -5.14 -1.85 10.55
C ASN A 196 -3.71 -2.05 10.02
N GLU A 197 -3.57 -2.79 8.92
CA GLU A 197 -2.28 -3.11 8.27
C GLU A 197 -2.10 -2.38 6.94
N CYS A 198 -2.85 -1.29 6.70
CA CYS A 198 -2.70 -0.46 5.50
C CYS A 198 -3.08 0.99 5.78
N ASN A 199 -2.08 1.86 5.75
CA ASN A 199 -2.23 3.32 5.82
C ASN A 199 -1.85 4.00 4.50
N MET A 200 -1.02 3.34 3.68
CA MET A 200 -0.53 3.85 2.40
C MET A 200 -0.51 2.72 1.37
N ILE A 201 -0.93 3.05 0.15
CA ILE A 201 -0.88 2.13 -0.99
C ILE A 201 0.07 2.71 -2.04
N ILE A 202 0.97 1.89 -2.54
CA ILE A 202 1.87 2.22 -3.65
C ILE A 202 1.60 1.24 -4.79
N ILE A 203 1.38 1.75 -6.01
CA ILE A 203 1.18 0.94 -7.22
C ILE A 203 2.28 1.32 -8.21
N ASP A 204 3.17 0.39 -8.54
CA ASP A 204 4.26 0.61 -9.49
C ASP A 204 4.16 -0.41 -10.64
N TYR A 205 3.58 -0.04 -11.78
CA TYR A 205 2.89 1.17 -12.13
C TYR A 205 1.52 0.87 -12.77
N LEU A 206 0.59 1.79 -12.65
CA LEU A 206 -0.83 1.63 -12.93
C LEU A 206 -1.17 1.20 -14.39
N GLN A 207 -0.34 1.55 -15.37
CA GLN A 207 -0.57 1.18 -16.78
C GLN A 207 -0.44 -0.32 -17.08
N LEU A 208 0.08 -1.11 -16.14
CA LEU A 208 0.14 -2.57 -16.24
C LEU A 208 -1.06 -3.27 -15.58
N CYS A 209 -1.94 -2.49 -14.89
CA CYS A 209 -3.20 -3.03 -14.40
C CYS A 209 -4.16 -3.29 -15.55
N ASP A 210 -4.72 -4.49 -15.62
CA ASP A 210 -5.87 -4.77 -16.47
C ASP A 210 -7.07 -3.95 -16.00
N MET A 211 -7.61 -3.11 -16.89
CA MET A 211 -8.76 -2.24 -16.61
C MET A 211 -10.09 -2.90 -17.01
N THR A 212 -10.12 -4.23 -17.13
CA THR A 212 -11.34 -4.99 -17.47
C THR A 212 -11.88 -5.72 -16.26
#